data_f2430a895c146885096d6056f0c38965
#
_entry.id   f2430a895c146885096d6056f0c38965
#
_cell.length_a   1.000
_cell.length_b   1.000
_cell.length_c   1.000
_cell.angle_alpha   90.00
_cell.angle_beta   90.00
_cell.angle_gamma   90.00
#
_symmetry.space_group_name_H-M   'P 1'
#
loop_
_entity.id
_entity.type
_entity.pdbx_description
1 polymer ?
#
loop_
_entity_poly.entity_id
_entity_poly.type
_entity_poly.pdbx_seq_one_letter_code
_entity_poly.pdbx_strand_id
1 'polypeptide(L)'
;MSETDIVSEGYRELFGKKDFEIIALPKSGSDRRYFRILTGSETVIGAFNANPEENAAFIGFTAHFRNKSLPVPEIYGYLPEKNVYFLGDLGDINLYTWLHSRPGISDFDNETKNLYRKILDKLIIFQTKGIEGLDLSLCYPHRSFDRQSMMWDMNYFKYMLLKLLAVPFNERQLEHDFNSLCDYLLETGQDYFLYRDFQTANIMIVGEEPWFIDYQGGRKGAPQYDVASLLYDAKIPMSDINREELLEYYVARFCAISGEDVNKFRGFYSGFSMIRIMQALGAFGFRGLYEQKPTFTESIVPVVIILNKIAESAEGHVALPELFRTISAIPVCPKFQVLLSQTGKVK
;
A
#
# COMPACT_ATOMS: atom_id res chain seq x y z
N MET A 1 5.05 15.64 27.94
CA MET A 1 6.16 14.70 27.68
C MET A 1 6.28 14.57 26.16
N SER A 2 7.46 14.64 25.59
CA SER A 2 7.64 14.43 24.14
C SER A 2 7.49 12.94 23.80
N GLU A 3 7.24 12.64 22.52
CA GLU A 3 7.18 11.26 22.03
C GLU A 3 8.50 10.51 22.30
N THR A 4 9.63 11.24 22.15
CA THR A 4 10.98 10.73 22.48
C THR A 4 11.10 10.34 23.96
N ASP A 5 10.56 11.16 24.86
CA ASP A 5 10.59 10.88 26.30
C ASP A 5 9.77 9.62 26.62
N ILE A 6 8.57 9.51 26.02
CA ILE A 6 7.67 8.35 26.23
C ILE A 6 8.37 7.06 25.78
N VAL A 7 8.97 7.06 24.58
CA VAL A 7 9.69 5.89 24.04
C VAL A 7 10.92 5.57 24.91
N SER A 8 11.67 6.59 25.35
CA SER A 8 12.84 6.39 26.23
C SER A 8 12.48 5.80 27.58
N GLU A 9 11.38 6.25 28.19
CA GLU A 9 10.87 5.67 29.45
C GLU A 9 10.40 4.24 29.26
N GLY A 10 9.63 3.97 28.19
CA GLY A 10 9.18 2.61 27.87
C GLY A 10 10.35 1.65 27.65
N TYR A 11 11.41 2.12 26.98
CA TYR A 11 12.59 1.31 26.77
C TYR A 11 13.30 0.95 28.09
N ARG A 12 13.48 1.93 29.00
CA ARG A 12 14.04 1.69 30.34
C ARG A 12 13.21 0.70 31.16
N GLU A 13 11.89 0.85 31.07
CA GLU A 13 10.96 0.00 31.81
C GLU A 13 11.02 -1.46 31.37
N LEU A 14 11.01 -1.71 30.05
CA LEU A 14 11.00 -3.08 29.52
C LEU A 14 12.37 -3.76 29.56
N PHE A 15 13.44 -3.03 29.29
CA PHE A 15 14.78 -3.63 29.09
C PHE A 15 15.75 -3.35 30.23
N GLY A 16 15.40 -2.49 31.19
CA GLY A 16 16.25 -2.15 32.33
C GLY A 16 17.55 -1.41 31.95
N LYS A 17 17.79 -1.12 30.67
CA LYS A 17 18.98 -0.47 30.14
C LYS A 17 18.90 1.05 30.37
N LYS A 18 19.97 1.65 30.95
CA LYS A 18 20.03 3.09 31.24
C LYS A 18 20.81 3.87 30.20
N ASP A 19 21.83 3.25 29.61
CA ASP A 19 22.74 3.88 28.66
C ASP A 19 22.35 3.45 27.24
N PHE A 20 21.75 4.36 26.49
CA PHE A 20 21.41 4.21 25.08
C PHE A 20 21.28 5.58 24.42
N GLU A 21 21.49 5.61 23.12
CA GLU A 21 21.19 6.74 22.27
C GLU A 21 19.84 6.50 21.59
N ILE A 22 19.03 7.56 21.42
CA ILE A 22 17.76 7.50 20.72
C ILE A 22 17.77 8.52 19.57
N ILE A 23 17.49 8.04 18.35
CA ILE A 23 17.48 8.82 17.12
C ILE A 23 16.08 8.77 16.52
N ALA A 24 15.43 9.93 16.38
CA ALA A 24 14.14 10.00 15.68
C ALA A 24 14.31 9.71 14.19
N LEU A 25 13.55 8.74 13.66
CA LEU A 25 13.53 8.45 12.24
C LEU A 25 12.64 9.46 11.48
N PRO A 26 12.87 9.65 10.17
CA PRO A 26 12.06 10.56 9.36
C PRO A 26 10.57 10.23 9.45
N LYS A 27 9.73 11.26 9.44
CA LYS A 27 8.27 11.10 9.39
C LYS A 27 7.86 10.41 8.10
N SER A 28 7.04 9.38 8.23
CA SER A 28 6.37 8.73 7.10
C SER A 28 5.01 9.39 6.78
N GLY A 29 4.19 8.72 5.99
CA GLY A 29 2.85 9.18 5.65
C GLY A 29 1.83 9.13 6.78
N SER A 30 2.10 8.44 7.90
CA SER A 30 1.22 8.28 9.07
C SER A 30 1.64 9.17 10.24
N ASP A 31 0.78 9.25 11.26
CA ASP A 31 1.09 9.93 12.53
C ASP A 31 2.00 9.10 13.44
N ARG A 32 2.27 7.84 13.08
CA ARG A 32 3.19 6.96 13.80
C ARG A 32 4.61 7.49 13.75
N ARG A 33 5.30 7.44 14.90
CA ARG A 33 6.67 7.92 15.07
C ARG A 33 7.59 6.75 15.39
N TYR A 34 8.69 6.68 14.67
CA TYR A 34 9.71 5.66 14.86
C TYR A 34 11.00 6.27 15.38
N PHE A 35 11.68 5.53 16.25
CA PHE A 35 12.93 5.90 16.88
C PHE A 35 13.89 4.73 16.83
N ARG A 36 15.12 4.95 16.41
CA ARG A 36 16.18 3.95 16.51
C ARG A 36 16.88 4.11 17.83
N ILE A 37 16.99 3.04 18.60
CA ILE A 37 17.62 2.98 19.91
C ILE A 37 18.90 2.17 19.75
N LEU A 38 20.03 2.78 20.10
CA LEU A 38 21.37 2.21 19.98
C LEU A 38 21.88 1.84 21.37
N THR A 39 22.25 0.56 21.57
CA THR A 39 22.85 0.05 22.82
C THR A 39 24.10 -0.73 22.49
N GLY A 40 25.26 -0.08 22.48
CA GLY A 40 26.51 -0.72 22.07
C GLY A 40 26.45 -1.19 20.61
N SER A 41 26.41 -2.52 20.39
CA SER A 41 26.32 -3.11 19.05
C SER A 41 24.91 -3.48 18.60
N GLU A 42 23.92 -3.32 19.48
CA GLU A 42 22.52 -3.71 19.19
C GLU A 42 21.66 -2.49 18.83
N THR A 43 20.75 -2.68 17.91
CA THR A 43 19.76 -1.68 17.52
C THR A 43 18.33 -2.21 17.68
N VAL A 44 17.44 -1.36 18.17
CA VAL A 44 16.02 -1.65 18.37
C VAL A 44 15.21 -0.48 17.82
N ILE A 45 14.09 -0.75 17.16
CA ILE A 45 13.14 0.28 16.77
C ILE A 45 12.07 0.43 17.83
N GLY A 46 11.98 1.63 18.44
CA GLY A 46 10.84 2.03 19.27
C GLY A 46 9.80 2.72 18.41
N ALA A 47 8.54 2.34 18.52
CA ALA A 47 7.44 2.94 17.82
C ALA A 47 6.41 3.51 18.79
N PHE A 48 5.99 4.75 18.54
CA PHE A 48 4.88 5.40 19.23
C PHE A 48 3.74 5.65 18.24
N ASN A 49 2.52 5.25 18.59
CA ASN A 49 1.32 5.58 17.83
C ASN A 49 0.14 5.76 18.78
N ALA A 50 -0.48 6.95 18.74
CA ALA A 50 -1.60 7.30 19.60
C ALA A 50 -2.89 6.51 19.37
N ASN A 51 -2.97 5.74 18.27
CA ASN A 51 -4.12 4.88 17.96
C ASN A 51 -3.91 3.46 18.54
N PRO A 52 -4.58 3.09 19.64
CA PRO A 52 -4.41 1.79 20.30
C PRO A 52 -4.94 0.63 19.45
N GLU A 53 -5.95 0.85 18.59
CA GLU A 53 -6.52 -0.19 17.74
C GLU A 53 -5.52 -0.60 16.62
N GLU A 54 -4.86 0.39 16.01
CA GLU A 54 -3.78 0.11 15.07
C GLU A 54 -2.58 -0.58 15.72
N ASN A 55 -2.24 -0.22 16.96
CA ASN A 55 -1.16 -0.88 17.72
C ASN A 55 -1.52 -2.34 17.99
N ALA A 56 -2.74 -2.60 18.45
CA ALA A 56 -3.22 -3.96 18.70
C ALA A 56 -3.22 -4.80 17.42
N ALA A 57 -3.68 -4.24 16.30
CA ALA A 57 -3.63 -4.89 14.99
C ALA A 57 -2.19 -5.22 14.58
N PHE A 58 -1.27 -4.26 14.66
CA PHE A 58 0.13 -4.49 14.32
C PHE A 58 0.76 -5.59 15.17
N ILE A 59 0.60 -5.54 16.49
CA ILE A 59 1.16 -6.53 17.42
C ILE A 59 0.57 -7.92 17.17
N GLY A 60 -0.77 -8.02 17.08
CA GLY A 60 -1.44 -9.30 16.87
C GLY A 60 -1.12 -9.93 15.52
N PHE A 61 -1.12 -9.12 14.45
CA PHE A 61 -0.74 -9.61 13.11
C PHE A 61 0.72 -10.01 13.04
N THR A 62 1.63 -9.27 13.68
CA THR A 62 3.04 -9.65 13.74
C THR A 62 3.23 -11.01 14.39
N ALA A 63 2.62 -11.24 15.56
CA ALA A 63 2.68 -12.52 16.25
C ALA A 63 2.13 -13.66 15.38
N HIS A 64 0.99 -13.44 14.73
CA HIS A 64 0.38 -14.40 13.84
C HIS A 64 1.28 -14.74 12.63
N PHE A 65 1.80 -13.72 11.92
CA PHE A 65 2.63 -13.91 10.74
C PHE A 65 3.99 -14.55 11.07
N ARG A 66 4.59 -14.23 12.21
CA ARG A 66 5.80 -14.91 12.67
C ARG A 66 5.55 -16.40 12.95
N ASN A 67 4.40 -16.75 13.54
CA ASN A 67 4.01 -18.16 13.73
C ASN A 67 3.81 -18.91 12.40
N LYS A 68 3.53 -18.18 11.31
CA LYS A 68 3.46 -18.69 9.93
C LYS A 68 4.81 -18.63 9.20
N SER A 69 5.90 -18.27 9.88
CA SER A 69 7.25 -18.09 9.31
C SER A 69 7.31 -17.06 8.19
N LEU A 70 6.44 -16.05 8.23
CA LEU A 70 6.50 -14.92 7.33
C LEU A 70 7.55 -13.90 7.82
N PRO A 71 8.33 -13.28 6.91
CA PRO A 71 9.41 -12.37 7.25
C PRO A 71 8.87 -10.98 7.64
N VAL A 72 8.46 -10.88 8.89
CA VAL A 72 8.01 -9.64 9.55
C VAL A 72 8.86 -9.36 10.77
N PRO A 73 8.99 -8.09 11.25
CA PRO A 73 9.83 -7.74 12.39
C PRO A 73 9.46 -8.57 13.64
N GLU A 74 10.43 -8.84 14.48
CA GLU A 74 10.17 -9.41 15.80
C GLU A 74 9.70 -8.31 16.76
N ILE A 75 8.70 -8.59 17.59
CA ILE A 75 8.29 -7.70 18.67
C ILE A 75 9.03 -8.08 19.93
N TYR A 76 9.78 -7.13 20.49
CA TYR A 76 10.53 -7.32 21.72
C TYR A 76 9.77 -6.89 22.97
N GLY A 77 8.74 -6.05 22.82
CA GLY A 77 7.89 -5.61 23.92
C GLY A 77 6.80 -4.63 23.48
N TYR A 78 5.76 -4.55 24.29
CA TYR A 78 4.63 -3.64 24.07
C TYR A 78 4.11 -3.10 25.39
N LEU A 79 3.95 -1.79 25.49
CA LEU A 79 3.38 -1.04 26.61
C LEU A 79 2.12 -0.33 26.15
N PRO A 80 0.96 -0.99 26.20
CA PRO A 80 -0.28 -0.43 25.67
C PRO A 80 -0.70 0.89 26.38
N GLU A 81 -0.44 1.03 27.67
CA GLU A 81 -0.74 2.25 28.44
C GLU A 81 0.09 3.47 28.02
N LYS A 82 1.24 3.25 27.36
CA LYS A 82 2.10 4.30 26.79
C LYS A 82 1.97 4.41 25.27
N ASN A 83 1.20 3.55 24.63
CA ASN A 83 1.11 3.43 23.18
C ASN A 83 2.47 3.21 22.47
N VAL A 84 3.37 2.45 23.10
CA VAL A 84 4.74 2.21 22.65
C VAL A 84 4.99 0.72 22.50
N TYR A 85 5.64 0.34 21.41
CA TYR A 85 6.15 -1.01 21.20
C TYR A 85 7.57 -0.97 20.64
N PHE A 86 8.30 -2.09 20.83
CA PHE A 86 9.69 -2.24 20.41
C PHE A 86 9.83 -3.44 19.50
N LEU A 87 10.56 -3.26 18.40
CA LEU A 87 10.69 -4.27 17.35
C LEU A 87 12.12 -4.32 16.80
N GLY A 88 12.43 -5.42 16.12
CA GLY A 88 13.71 -5.62 15.45
C GLY A 88 13.96 -4.57 14.38
N ASP A 89 15.18 -4.05 14.35
CA ASP A 89 15.63 -3.10 13.32
C ASP A 89 15.96 -3.85 12.03
N LEU A 90 15.23 -3.55 10.97
CA LEU A 90 15.44 -4.10 9.62
C LEU A 90 16.38 -3.26 8.76
N GLY A 91 17.01 -2.23 9.34
CA GLY A 91 17.89 -1.29 8.63
C GLY A 91 17.13 -0.19 7.88
N ASP A 92 17.80 0.40 6.89
CA ASP A 92 17.33 1.61 6.20
C ASP A 92 16.94 1.36 4.74
N ILE A 93 17.18 0.14 4.22
CA ILE A 93 16.98 -0.17 2.82
C ILE A 93 15.62 -0.83 2.62
N ASN A 94 14.69 -0.11 2.02
CA ASN A 94 13.46 -0.69 1.48
C ASN A 94 13.56 -0.89 -0.05
N LEU A 95 12.61 -1.58 -0.64
CA LEU A 95 12.60 -1.87 -2.08
C LEU A 95 12.64 -0.58 -2.92
N TYR A 96 11.97 0.50 -2.47
CA TYR A 96 12.02 1.78 -3.16
C TYR A 96 13.46 2.33 -3.20
N THR A 97 14.14 2.42 -2.06
CA THR A 97 15.52 2.92 -1.99
C THR A 97 16.50 1.97 -2.68
N TRP A 98 16.28 0.66 -2.58
CA TRP A 98 17.08 -0.35 -3.28
C TRP A 98 17.01 -0.17 -4.81
N LEU A 99 15.81 0.01 -5.37
CA LEU A 99 15.62 0.26 -6.79
C LEU A 99 16.27 1.58 -7.24
N HIS A 100 16.09 2.66 -6.47
CA HIS A 100 16.64 3.98 -6.82
C HIS A 100 18.16 4.09 -6.64
N SER A 101 18.79 3.21 -5.88
CA SER A 101 20.25 3.14 -5.77
C SER A 101 20.94 2.45 -6.98
N ARG A 102 20.17 1.85 -7.89
CA ARG A 102 20.67 1.10 -9.04
C ARG A 102 20.57 1.92 -10.33
N PRO A 103 21.55 1.80 -11.23
CA PRO A 103 21.42 2.38 -12.57
C PRO A 103 20.33 1.64 -13.36
N GLY A 104 19.55 2.37 -14.16
CA GLY A 104 18.56 1.77 -15.05
C GLY A 104 17.32 1.21 -14.32
N ILE A 105 16.80 1.92 -13.33
CA ILE A 105 15.58 1.53 -12.57
C ILE A 105 14.39 1.14 -13.46
N SER A 106 14.31 1.69 -14.69
CA SER A 106 13.27 1.36 -15.68
C SER A 106 13.48 0.02 -16.37
N ASP A 107 14.71 -0.51 -16.40
CA ASP A 107 15.06 -1.64 -17.26
C ASP A 107 14.67 -2.99 -16.66
N PHE A 108 14.43 -3.04 -15.35
CA PHE A 108 14.04 -4.26 -14.65
C PHE A 108 14.87 -5.48 -15.07
N ASP A 109 16.16 -5.42 -14.75
CA ASP A 109 17.09 -6.52 -15.00
C ASP A 109 16.66 -7.84 -14.31
N ASN A 110 17.35 -8.93 -14.61
CA ASN A 110 17.02 -10.24 -14.07
C ASN A 110 17.08 -10.28 -12.52
N GLU A 111 17.96 -9.52 -11.90
CA GLU A 111 18.07 -9.44 -10.44
C GLU A 111 16.83 -8.76 -9.85
N THR A 112 16.43 -7.63 -10.41
CA THR A 112 15.21 -6.91 -10.05
C THR A 112 13.97 -7.80 -10.23
N LYS A 113 13.83 -8.46 -11.38
CA LYS A 113 12.72 -9.38 -11.63
C LYS A 113 12.69 -10.55 -10.63
N ASN A 114 13.85 -11.12 -10.31
CA ASN A 114 13.93 -12.20 -9.33
C ASN A 114 13.55 -11.74 -7.92
N LEU A 115 13.93 -10.53 -7.52
CA LEU A 115 13.51 -9.96 -6.24
C LEU A 115 11.99 -9.74 -6.22
N TYR A 116 11.40 -9.19 -7.29
CA TYR A 116 9.95 -9.05 -7.39
C TYR A 116 9.22 -10.40 -7.33
N ARG A 117 9.76 -11.45 -7.98
CA ARG A 117 9.19 -12.81 -7.86
C ARG A 117 9.24 -13.34 -6.43
N LYS A 118 10.35 -13.16 -5.71
CA LYS A 118 10.44 -13.50 -4.27
C LYS A 118 9.37 -12.76 -3.45
N ILE A 119 9.17 -11.46 -3.72
CA ILE A 119 8.17 -10.63 -3.04
C ILE A 119 6.76 -11.13 -3.35
N LEU A 120 6.45 -11.41 -4.61
CA LEU A 120 5.16 -11.94 -5.04
C LEU A 120 4.87 -13.33 -4.44
N ASP A 121 5.88 -14.20 -4.33
CA ASP A 121 5.74 -15.49 -3.64
C ASP A 121 5.38 -15.32 -2.15
N LYS A 122 6.00 -14.33 -1.47
CA LYS A 122 5.63 -14.02 -0.08
C LYS A 122 4.23 -13.41 0.01
N LEU A 123 3.85 -12.54 -0.93
CA LEU A 123 2.49 -11.99 -0.99
C LEU A 123 1.45 -13.11 -1.09
N ILE A 124 1.65 -14.10 -1.96
CA ILE A 124 0.76 -15.25 -2.09
C ILE A 124 0.61 -15.99 -0.74
N ILE A 125 1.72 -16.14 0.00
CA ILE A 125 1.66 -16.80 1.32
C ILE A 125 0.90 -15.95 2.34
N PHE A 126 1.11 -14.61 2.37
CA PHE A 126 0.31 -13.72 3.20
C PHE A 126 -1.19 -13.87 2.89
N GLN A 127 -1.55 -13.86 1.62
CA GLN A 127 -2.93 -13.89 1.16
C GLN A 127 -3.62 -15.22 1.45
N THR A 128 -2.95 -16.34 1.22
CA THR A 128 -3.52 -17.68 1.35
C THR A 128 -3.36 -18.25 2.75
N LYS A 129 -2.13 -18.43 3.22
CA LYS A 129 -1.83 -19.02 4.53
C LYS A 129 -1.89 -18.01 5.68
N GLY A 130 -1.58 -16.75 5.39
CA GLY A 130 -1.60 -15.68 6.37
C GLY A 130 -2.98 -15.38 6.94
N ILE A 131 -4.04 -15.59 6.16
CA ILE A 131 -5.43 -15.42 6.62
C ILE A 131 -5.91 -16.57 7.54
N GLU A 132 -5.33 -17.78 7.42
CA GLU A 132 -5.76 -18.94 8.16
C GLU A 132 -5.53 -18.77 9.66
N GLY A 133 -6.61 -18.68 10.45
CA GLY A 133 -6.57 -18.51 11.89
C GLY A 133 -6.19 -17.10 12.36
N LEU A 134 -6.16 -16.11 11.46
CA LEU A 134 -5.98 -14.71 11.82
C LEU A 134 -7.18 -14.21 12.62
N ASP A 135 -6.92 -13.52 13.73
CA ASP A 135 -7.97 -12.85 14.49
C ASP A 135 -8.47 -11.60 13.76
N LEU A 136 -9.57 -11.76 13.03
CA LEU A 136 -10.19 -10.66 12.28
C LEU A 136 -10.84 -9.60 13.17
N SER A 137 -10.96 -9.81 14.49
CA SER A 137 -11.41 -8.77 15.40
C SER A 137 -10.40 -7.63 15.56
N LEU A 138 -9.14 -7.90 15.24
CA LEU A 138 -8.05 -6.91 15.23
C LEU A 138 -8.03 -6.02 13.98
N CYS A 139 -8.77 -6.38 12.91
CA CYS A 139 -8.79 -5.57 11.69
C CYS A 139 -9.45 -4.22 11.93
N TYR A 140 -8.74 -3.15 11.59
CA TYR A 140 -9.17 -1.77 11.76
C TYR A 140 -9.15 -1.02 10.41
N PRO A 141 -10.16 -0.18 10.11
CA PRO A 141 -11.45 0.04 10.80
C PRO A 141 -12.51 -1.03 10.51
N HIS A 142 -12.29 -1.93 9.55
CA HIS A 142 -13.23 -2.97 9.11
C HIS A 142 -12.54 -4.32 8.97
N ARG A 143 -13.31 -5.41 9.18
CA ARG A 143 -12.82 -6.79 9.06
C ARG A 143 -12.59 -7.26 7.63
N SER A 144 -13.22 -6.59 6.67
CA SER A 144 -13.13 -6.91 5.24
C SER A 144 -13.05 -5.67 4.38
N PHE A 145 -12.49 -5.80 3.20
CA PHE A 145 -12.51 -4.79 2.16
C PHE A 145 -13.83 -4.91 1.39
N ASP A 146 -14.89 -4.47 2.06
CA ASP A 146 -16.28 -4.55 1.64
C ASP A 146 -16.69 -3.35 0.76
N ARG A 147 -17.97 -3.32 0.38
CA ARG A 147 -18.57 -2.20 -0.37
C ARG A 147 -18.28 -0.85 0.29
N GLN A 148 -18.41 -0.77 1.62
CA GLN A 148 -18.18 0.49 2.32
C GLN A 148 -16.74 0.95 2.20
N SER A 149 -15.77 0.04 2.30
CA SER A 149 -14.35 0.32 2.11
C SER A 149 -14.03 0.76 0.68
N MET A 150 -14.62 0.09 -0.33
CA MET A 150 -14.48 0.47 -1.74
C MET A 150 -15.06 1.87 -2.01
N MET A 151 -16.26 2.14 -1.46
CA MET A 151 -16.91 3.45 -1.58
C MET A 151 -16.10 4.57 -0.91
N TRP A 152 -15.45 4.31 0.23
CA TRP A 152 -14.54 5.30 0.84
C TRP A 152 -13.37 5.64 -0.08
N ASP A 153 -12.74 4.66 -0.71
CA ASP A 153 -11.62 4.88 -1.62
C ASP A 153 -12.04 5.69 -2.86
N MET A 154 -13.17 5.34 -3.47
CA MET A 154 -13.69 6.04 -4.65
C MET A 154 -14.18 7.46 -4.30
N ASN A 155 -14.80 7.66 -3.13
CA ASN A 155 -15.18 8.98 -2.66
C ASN A 155 -13.96 9.84 -2.29
N TYR A 156 -12.89 9.23 -1.77
CA TYR A 156 -11.63 9.93 -1.54
C TYR A 156 -11.03 10.46 -2.85
N PHE A 157 -11.02 9.65 -3.90
CA PHE A 157 -10.68 10.09 -5.26
C PHE A 157 -11.59 11.22 -5.75
N LYS A 158 -12.91 11.05 -5.62
CA LYS A 158 -13.90 12.05 -6.07
C LYS A 158 -13.67 13.42 -5.41
N TYR A 159 -13.54 13.46 -4.07
CA TYR A 159 -13.43 14.73 -3.36
C TYR A 159 -12.02 15.32 -3.41
N MET A 160 -10.98 14.50 -3.30
CA MET A 160 -9.62 14.99 -3.14
C MET A 160 -8.86 15.13 -4.47
N LEU A 161 -9.34 14.52 -5.56
CA LEU A 161 -8.75 14.75 -6.87
C LEU A 161 -9.74 15.45 -7.82
N LEU A 162 -10.87 14.81 -8.15
CA LEU A 162 -11.76 15.32 -9.19
C LEU A 162 -12.32 16.71 -8.86
N LYS A 163 -12.80 16.92 -7.62
CA LYS A 163 -13.31 18.24 -7.19
C LYS A 163 -12.20 19.28 -7.12
N LEU A 164 -11.01 18.95 -6.62
CA LEU A 164 -9.89 19.90 -6.53
C LEU A 164 -9.35 20.30 -7.91
N LEU A 165 -9.31 19.35 -8.87
CA LEU A 165 -8.97 19.64 -10.26
C LEU A 165 -10.11 20.30 -11.05
N ALA A 166 -11.31 20.39 -10.48
CA ALA A 166 -12.52 20.85 -11.15
C ALA A 166 -12.89 20.03 -12.40
N VAL A 167 -12.69 18.71 -12.35
CA VAL A 167 -13.11 17.79 -13.42
C VAL A 167 -14.65 17.73 -13.44
N PRO A 168 -15.30 17.94 -14.59
CA PRO A 168 -16.77 17.91 -14.67
C PRO A 168 -17.28 16.45 -14.64
N PHE A 169 -18.28 16.17 -13.80
CA PHE A 169 -18.99 14.89 -13.76
C PHE A 169 -20.43 15.05 -13.28
N ASN A 170 -21.27 14.08 -13.62
CA ASN A 170 -22.63 13.98 -13.10
C ASN A 170 -22.61 13.19 -11.78
N GLU A 171 -22.91 13.84 -10.65
CA GLU A 171 -22.85 13.26 -9.31
C GLU A 171 -23.66 11.94 -9.19
N ARG A 172 -24.92 11.97 -9.68
CA ARG A 172 -25.81 10.80 -9.58
C ARG A 172 -25.32 9.61 -10.43
N GLN A 173 -24.84 9.88 -11.64
CA GLN A 173 -24.34 8.83 -12.54
C GLN A 173 -23.04 8.26 -12.05
N LEU A 174 -22.13 9.09 -11.52
CA LEU A 174 -20.85 8.64 -10.94
C LEU A 174 -21.08 7.76 -9.70
N GLU A 175 -22.02 8.15 -8.81
CA GLU A 175 -22.39 7.31 -7.66
C GLU A 175 -23.02 5.98 -8.10
N HIS A 176 -23.81 5.97 -9.16
CA HIS A 176 -24.34 4.75 -9.75
C HIS A 176 -23.21 3.85 -10.24
N ASP A 177 -22.25 4.38 -10.99
CA ASP A 177 -21.10 3.61 -11.48
C ASP A 177 -20.20 3.09 -10.35
N PHE A 178 -20.01 3.87 -9.27
CA PHE A 178 -19.29 3.38 -8.09
C PHE A 178 -19.98 2.17 -7.45
N ASN A 179 -21.30 2.19 -7.34
CA ASN A 179 -22.05 1.05 -6.84
C ASN A 179 -21.97 -0.15 -7.79
N SER A 180 -22.08 0.07 -9.11
CA SER A 180 -21.93 -0.98 -10.12
C SER A 180 -20.55 -1.62 -10.10
N LEU A 181 -19.48 -0.83 -9.89
CA LEU A 181 -18.12 -1.35 -9.72
C LEU A 181 -18.02 -2.20 -8.45
N CYS A 182 -18.60 -1.75 -7.34
CA CYS A 182 -18.65 -2.55 -6.11
C CYS A 182 -19.41 -3.88 -6.31
N ASP A 183 -20.57 -3.85 -6.98
CA ASP A 183 -21.35 -5.06 -7.27
C ASP A 183 -20.50 -6.06 -8.07
N TYR A 184 -19.86 -5.61 -9.13
CA TYR A 184 -18.97 -6.42 -9.95
C TYR A 184 -17.82 -7.02 -9.15
N LEU A 185 -17.09 -6.22 -8.37
CA LEU A 185 -15.91 -6.68 -7.64
C LEU A 185 -16.22 -7.61 -6.48
N LEU A 186 -17.43 -7.53 -5.91
CA LEU A 186 -17.87 -8.42 -4.84
C LEU A 186 -18.26 -9.84 -5.35
N GLU A 187 -18.29 -10.06 -6.66
CA GLU A 187 -18.49 -11.40 -7.25
C GLU A 187 -17.23 -12.29 -7.18
N THR A 188 -16.05 -11.70 -6.89
CA THR A 188 -14.81 -12.50 -6.73
C THR A 188 -14.61 -12.99 -5.30
N GLY A 189 -13.68 -13.94 -5.13
CA GLY A 189 -13.32 -14.47 -3.81
C GLY A 189 -12.72 -13.39 -2.90
N GLN A 190 -13.27 -13.27 -1.69
CA GLN A 190 -12.86 -12.26 -0.71
C GLN A 190 -12.21 -12.89 0.54
N ASP A 191 -11.91 -14.19 0.52
CA ASP A 191 -11.49 -14.97 1.69
C ASP A 191 -9.96 -15.00 1.88
N TYR A 192 -9.26 -14.00 1.33
CA TYR A 192 -7.82 -13.87 1.40
C TYR A 192 -7.43 -12.73 2.35
N PHE A 193 -6.17 -12.74 2.82
CA PHE A 193 -5.62 -11.57 3.50
C PHE A 193 -5.31 -10.48 2.48
N LEU A 194 -5.96 -9.36 2.58
CA LEU A 194 -5.65 -8.14 1.85
C LEU A 194 -4.75 -7.28 2.72
N TYR A 195 -3.50 -7.10 2.28
CA TYR A 195 -2.45 -6.37 3.01
C TYR A 195 -2.73 -4.86 3.08
N ARG A 196 -3.39 -4.32 2.06
CA ARG A 196 -3.81 -2.94 1.85
C ARG A 196 -2.70 -2.04 1.32
N ASP A 197 -1.60 -1.90 2.02
CA ASP A 197 -0.51 -1.00 1.67
C ASP A 197 0.74 -1.75 1.19
N PHE A 198 0.54 -2.73 0.29
CA PHE A 198 1.59 -3.56 -0.29
C PHE A 198 2.33 -2.79 -1.40
N GLN A 199 3.25 -1.90 -0.98
CA GLN A 199 4.01 -1.02 -1.87
C GLN A 199 5.50 -1.05 -1.54
N THR A 200 6.34 -0.57 -2.47
CA THR A 200 7.80 -0.68 -2.39
C THR A 200 8.40 -0.05 -1.13
N ALA A 201 7.79 1.00 -0.59
CA ALA A 201 8.25 1.65 0.64
C ALA A 201 8.07 0.77 1.90
N ASN A 202 7.14 -0.21 1.86
CA ASN A 202 6.78 -1.08 2.98
C ASN A 202 7.41 -2.48 2.89
N ILE A 203 8.33 -2.68 1.95
CA ILE A 203 9.10 -3.90 1.76
C ILE A 203 10.57 -3.60 2.04
N MET A 204 11.08 -4.05 3.19
CA MET A 204 12.47 -3.89 3.58
C MET A 204 13.33 -4.96 2.92
N ILE A 205 14.56 -4.61 2.58
CA ILE A 205 15.54 -5.56 2.01
C ILE A 205 16.64 -5.79 3.05
N VAL A 206 16.64 -6.97 3.64
CA VAL A 206 17.65 -7.36 4.64
C VAL A 206 18.54 -8.44 4.04
N GLY A 207 19.78 -8.07 3.72
CA GLY A 207 20.62 -8.87 2.84
C GLY A 207 20.02 -8.92 1.43
N GLU A 208 19.63 -10.12 0.97
CA GLU A 208 18.98 -10.34 -0.34
C GLU A 208 17.51 -10.77 -0.20
N GLU A 209 16.95 -10.69 1.02
CA GLU A 209 15.62 -11.19 1.31
C GLU A 209 14.63 -10.07 1.66
N PRO A 210 13.37 -10.15 1.15
CA PRO A 210 12.34 -9.17 1.45
C PRO A 210 11.72 -9.44 2.83
N TRP A 211 11.57 -8.35 3.61
CA TRP A 211 10.85 -8.30 4.88
C TRP A 211 9.72 -7.29 4.79
N PHE A 212 8.65 -7.52 5.53
CA PHE A 212 7.40 -6.79 5.33
C PHE A 212 6.97 -6.03 6.58
N ILE A 213 6.56 -4.77 6.39
CA ILE A 213 6.11 -3.85 7.45
C ILE A 213 4.83 -3.15 7.01
N ASP A 214 4.14 -2.49 7.95
CA ASP A 214 2.96 -1.63 7.68
C ASP A 214 1.70 -2.42 7.25
N TYR A 215 1.51 -3.63 7.80
CA TYR A 215 0.37 -4.52 7.51
C TYR A 215 -0.81 -4.38 8.46
N GLN A 216 -0.79 -3.46 9.42
CA GLN A 216 -1.87 -3.29 10.39
C GLN A 216 -3.20 -2.84 9.77
N GLY A 217 -3.18 -2.24 8.59
CA GLY A 217 -4.37 -1.95 7.79
C GLY A 217 -4.97 -3.16 7.10
N GLY A 218 -4.34 -4.34 7.25
CA GLY A 218 -4.75 -5.57 6.60
C GLY A 218 -6.10 -6.10 7.11
N ARG A 219 -6.79 -6.83 6.23
CA ARG A 219 -8.14 -7.38 6.47
C ARG A 219 -8.47 -8.48 5.48
N LYS A 220 -9.67 -9.05 5.55
CA LYS A 220 -10.18 -9.91 4.48
C LYS A 220 -10.40 -9.12 3.20
N GLY A 221 -10.08 -9.69 2.04
CA GLY A 221 -10.35 -9.06 0.75
C GLY A 221 -9.82 -9.85 -0.43
N ALA A 222 -9.99 -9.28 -1.62
CA ALA A 222 -9.57 -9.88 -2.87
C ALA A 222 -8.06 -9.73 -3.09
N PRO A 223 -7.36 -10.77 -3.57
CA PRO A 223 -5.91 -10.77 -3.72
C PRO A 223 -5.42 -9.83 -4.83
N GLN A 224 -6.27 -9.49 -5.80
CA GLN A 224 -5.96 -8.60 -6.92
C GLN A 224 -5.51 -7.21 -6.46
N TYR A 225 -6.06 -6.70 -5.36
CA TYR A 225 -5.77 -5.36 -4.86
C TYR A 225 -4.29 -5.17 -4.51
N ASP A 226 -3.69 -6.13 -3.80
CA ASP A 226 -2.30 -6.00 -3.33
C ASP A 226 -1.28 -6.18 -4.46
N VAL A 227 -1.52 -7.11 -5.39
CA VAL A 227 -0.64 -7.26 -6.54
C VAL A 227 -0.71 -6.01 -7.43
N ALA A 228 -1.90 -5.39 -7.58
CA ALA A 228 -2.02 -4.10 -8.25
C ALA A 228 -1.29 -2.99 -7.48
N SER A 229 -1.35 -2.97 -6.14
CA SER A 229 -0.64 -2.01 -5.31
C SER A 229 0.87 -2.01 -5.54
N LEU A 230 1.47 -3.21 -5.69
CA LEU A 230 2.90 -3.35 -5.98
C LEU A 230 3.26 -3.01 -7.43
N LEU A 231 2.51 -3.56 -8.39
CA LEU A 231 2.84 -3.45 -9.81
C LEU A 231 2.52 -2.07 -10.40
N TYR A 232 1.67 -1.29 -9.76
CA TYR A 232 1.34 0.09 -10.11
C TYR A 232 1.84 1.10 -9.07
N ASP A 233 2.89 0.77 -8.31
CA ASP A 233 3.49 1.76 -7.40
C ASP A 233 3.95 2.98 -8.21
N ALA A 234 3.34 4.13 -7.89
CA ALA A 234 3.53 5.39 -8.61
C ALA A 234 4.98 5.88 -8.67
N LYS A 235 5.81 5.42 -7.74
CA LYS A 235 7.20 5.84 -7.60
C LYS A 235 8.18 4.99 -8.42
N ILE A 236 7.68 3.91 -9.04
CA ILE A 236 8.52 2.97 -9.79
C ILE A 236 8.13 3.01 -11.28
N PRO A 237 9.05 3.42 -12.16
CA PRO A 237 8.80 3.52 -13.59
C PRO A 237 8.83 2.13 -14.26
N MET A 238 7.88 1.27 -13.90
CA MET A 238 7.76 -0.08 -14.45
C MET A 238 7.11 -0.04 -15.84
N SER A 239 7.75 -0.64 -16.84
CA SER A 239 7.18 -0.78 -18.19
C SER A 239 5.95 -1.72 -18.18
N ASP A 240 5.06 -1.55 -19.14
CA ASP A 240 3.87 -2.41 -19.27
C ASP A 240 4.26 -3.88 -19.53
N ILE A 241 5.38 -4.13 -20.26
CA ILE A 241 5.90 -5.47 -20.51
C ILE A 241 6.35 -6.14 -19.19
N ASN A 242 7.13 -5.44 -18.37
CA ASN A 242 7.60 -5.99 -17.10
C ASN A 242 6.43 -6.20 -16.10
N ARG A 243 5.46 -5.30 -16.14
CA ARG A 243 4.25 -5.41 -15.30
C ARG A 243 3.45 -6.65 -15.66
N GLU A 244 3.22 -6.88 -16.96
CA GLU A 244 2.49 -8.05 -17.44
C GLU A 244 3.24 -9.36 -17.14
N GLU A 245 4.56 -9.42 -17.35
CA GLU A 245 5.37 -10.59 -17.01
C GLU A 245 5.28 -10.96 -15.52
N LEU A 246 5.34 -9.96 -14.63
CA LEU A 246 5.24 -10.18 -13.18
C LEU A 246 3.81 -10.53 -12.76
N LEU A 247 2.80 -9.95 -13.40
CA LEU A 247 1.41 -10.31 -13.19
C LEU A 247 1.13 -11.76 -13.62
N GLU A 248 1.61 -12.17 -14.79
CA GLU A 248 1.48 -13.56 -15.25
C GLU A 248 2.13 -14.55 -14.28
N TYR A 249 3.34 -14.22 -13.82
CA TYR A 249 4.03 -15.03 -12.82
C TYR A 249 3.18 -15.18 -11.54
N TYR A 250 2.66 -14.06 -11.02
CA TYR A 250 1.83 -14.07 -9.82
C TYR A 250 0.54 -14.87 -10.03
N VAL A 251 -0.20 -14.60 -11.10
CA VAL A 251 -1.50 -15.24 -11.37
C VAL A 251 -1.34 -16.75 -11.51
N ALA A 252 -0.34 -17.21 -12.28
CA ALA A 252 -0.09 -18.64 -12.45
C ALA A 252 0.17 -19.35 -11.10
N ARG A 253 0.97 -18.74 -10.23
CA ARG A 253 1.32 -19.33 -8.92
C ARG A 253 0.18 -19.22 -7.91
N PHE A 254 -0.49 -18.07 -7.86
CA PHE A 254 -1.62 -17.86 -6.97
C PHE A 254 -2.76 -18.84 -7.31
N CYS A 255 -3.16 -18.94 -8.57
CA CYS A 255 -4.24 -19.84 -9.00
C CYS A 255 -3.87 -21.31 -8.79
N ALA A 256 -2.61 -21.70 -8.97
CA ALA A 256 -2.16 -23.08 -8.68
C ALA A 256 -2.28 -23.45 -7.19
N ILE A 257 -2.14 -22.47 -6.28
CA ILE A 257 -2.22 -22.67 -4.82
C ILE A 257 -3.67 -22.55 -4.33
N SER A 258 -4.42 -21.56 -4.82
CA SER A 258 -5.77 -21.25 -4.35
C SER A 258 -6.86 -22.10 -5.02
N GLY A 259 -6.59 -22.65 -6.20
CA GLY A 259 -7.60 -23.30 -7.04
C GLY A 259 -8.51 -22.32 -7.81
N GLU A 260 -8.23 -21.01 -7.75
CA GLU A 260 -8.98 -20.00 -8.51
C GLU A 260 -8.75 -20.15 -10.02
N ASP A 261 -9.76 -19.81 -10.81
CA ASP A 261 -9.65 -19.76 -12.26
C ASP A 261 -8.86 -18.54 -12.73
N VAL A 262 -7.87 -18.76 -13.62
CA VAL A 262 -6.98 -17.72 -14.16
C VAL A 262 -7.76 -16.61 -14.88
N ASN A 263 -8.73 -16.97 -15.72
CA ASN A 263 -9.51 -16.00 -16.48
C ASN A 263 -10.42 -15.19 -15.57
N LYS A 264 -11.03 -15.84 -14.56
CA LYS A 264 -11.81 -15.16 -13.53
C LYS A 264 -10.94 -14.18 -12.75
N PHE A 265 -9.75 -14.59 -12.28
CA PHE A 265 -8.82 -13.70 -11.59
C PHE A 265 -8.50 -12.46 -12.43
N ARG A 266 -8.12 -12.66 -13.70
CA ARG A 266 -7.76 -11.58 -14.63
C ARG A 266 -8.95 -10.67 -14.95
N GLY A 267 -10.15 -11.19 -15.05
CA GLY A 267 -11.36 -10.41 -15.28
C GLY A 267 -11.58 -9.34 -14.22
N PHE A 268 -11.36 -9.65 -12.95
CA PHE A 268 -11.52 -8.69 -11.84
C PHE A 268 -10.29 -7.80 -11.60
N TYR A 269 -9.12 -8.16 -12.14
CA TYR A 269 -7.86 -7.47 -11.84
C TYR A 269 -7.88 -5.99 -12.22
N SER A 270 -8.40 -5.64 -13.40
CA SER A 270 -8.50 -4.25 -13.86
C SER A 270 -9.38 -3.39 -12.94
N GLY A 271 -10.51 -3.93 -12.47
CA GLY A 271 -11.41 -3.23 -11.56
C GLY A 271 -10.78 -2.98 -10.18
N PHE A 272 -10.07 -3.96 -9.59
CA PHE A 272 -9.33 -3.75 -8.34
C PHE A 272 -8.15 -2.79 -8.53
N SER A 273 -7.47 -2.85 -9.68
CA SER A 273 -6.42 -1.90 -10.04
C SER A 273 -6.97 -0.48 -10.11
N MET A 274 -8.17 -0.27 -10.70
CA MET A 274 -8.82 1.03 -10.72
C MET A 274 -9.07 1.57 -9.31
N ILE A 275 -9.69 0.78 -8.41
CA ILE A 275 -9.94 1.23 -7.03
C ILE A 275 -8.63 1.57 -6.33
N ARG A 276 -7.61 0.72 -6.45
CA ARG A 276 -6.30 0.98 -5.82
C ARG A 276 -5.65 2.26 -6.32
N ILE A 277 -5.71 2.52 -7.63
CA ILE A 277 -5.14 3.73 -8.22
C ILE A 277 -6.00 4.97 -7.89
N MET A 278 -7.31 4.86 -7.88
CA MET A 278 -8.19 5.94 -7.42
C MET A 278 -7.92 6.31 -5.96
N GLN A 279 -7.73 5.32 -5.08
CA GLN A 279 -7.35 5.55 -3.68
C GLN A 279 -6.02 6.32 -3.58
N ALA A 280 -4.99 5.90 -4.34
CA ALA A 280 -3.70 6.59 -4.37
C ALA A 280 -3.83 8.04 -4.88
N LEU A 281 -4.59 8.24 -5.94
CA LEU A 281 -4.86 9.57 -6.50
C LEU A 281 -5.63 10.47 -5.53
N GLY A 282 -6.55 9.90 -4.73
CA GLY A 282 -7.20 10.62 -3.64
C GLY A 282 -6.19 11.11 -2.60
N ALA A 283 -5.25 10.25 -2.19
CA ALA A 283 -4.18 10.60 -1.26
C ALA A 283 -3.22 11.65 -1.86
N PHE A 284 -2.86 11.54 -3.13
CA PHE A 284 -2.01 12.52 -3.82
C PHE A 284 -2.74 13.86 -4.00
N GLY A 285 -4.03 13.84 -4.29
CA GLY A 285 -4.85 15.05 -4.34
C GLY A 285 -4.92 15.77 -2.99
N PHE A 286 -5.20 15.04 -1.92
CA PHE A 286 -5.21 15.61 -0.57
C PHE A 286 -3.84 16.19 -0.19
N ARG A 287 -2.78 15.38 -0.25
CA ARG A 287 -1.44 15.82 0.18
C ARG A 287 -0.79 16.79 -0.80
N GLY A 288 -0.97 16.60 -2.10
CA GLY A 288 -0.35 17.43 -3.14
C GLY A 288 -1.10 18.73 -3.41
N LEU A 289 -2.42 18.65 -3.62
CA LEU A 289 -3.20 19.84 -4.02
C LEU A 289 -3.74 20.61 -2.81
N TYR A 290 -4.17 19.93 -1.75
CA TYR A 290 -4.72 20.58 -0.55
C TYR A 290 -3.61 20.93 0.46
N GLU A 291 -2.76 19.98 0.86
CA GLU A 291 -1.63 20.25 1.78
C GLU A 291 -0.41 20.88 1.08
N GLN A 292 -0.42 21.00 -0.24
CA GLN A 292 0.64 21.63 -1.07
C GLN A 292 2.02 20.97 -0.92
N LYS A 293 2.08 19.65 -0.76
CA LYS A 293 3.33 18.87 -0.69
C LYS A 293 3.82 18.50 -2.09
N PRO A 294 4.96 19.06 -2.60
CA PRO A 294 5.38 18.91 -3.99
C PRO A 294 5.56 17.46 -4.46
N THR A 295 6.15 16.59 -3.63
CA THR A 295 6.41 15.19 -3.96
C THR A 295 5.13 14.39 -4.30
N PHE A 296 3.99 14.75 -3.69
CA PHE A 296 2.70 14.14 -4.00
C PHE A 296 2.07 14.75 -5.26
N THR A 297 2.26 16.04 -5.48
CA THR A 297 1.77 16.71 -6.71
C THR A 297 2.43 16.14 -7.96
N GLU A 298 3.74 15.89 -7.92
CA GLU A 298 4.51 15.28 -9.01
C GLU A 298 4.02 13.88 -9.38
N SER A 299 3.47 13.14 -8.41
CA SER A 299 2.94 11.79 -8.62
C SER A 299 1.57 11.77 -9.33
N ILE A 300 0.83 12.87 -9.36
CA ILE A 300 -0.54 12.91 -9.93
C ILE A 300 -0.52 12.62 -11.44
N VAL A 301 0.37 13.29 -12.19
CA VAL A 301 0.38 13.19 -13.65
C VAL A 301 0.65 11.76 -14.13
N PRO A 302 1.74 11.08 -13.73
CA PRO A 302 2.00 9.71 -14.19
C PRO A 302 0.91 8.72 -13.78
N VAL A 303 0.31 8.89 -12.60
CA VAL A 303 -0.71 7.97 -12.10
C VAL A 303 -2.07 8.19 -12.79
N VAL A 304 -2.42 9.40 -13.20
CA VAL A 304 -3.59 9.65 -14.05
C VAL A 304 -3.44 8.97 -15.42
N ILE A 305 -2.24 8.96 -16.01
CA ILE A 305 -1.96 8.24 -17.26
C ILE A 305 -2.17 6.73 -17.06
N ILE A 306 -1.68 6.18 -15.94
CA ILE A 306 -1.89 4.77 -15.59
C ILE A 306 -3.39 4.48 -15.40
N LEU A 307 -4.13 5.33 -14.70
CA LEU A 307 -5.57 5.15 -14.46
C LEU A 307 -6.35 5.08 -15.79
N ASN A 308 -6.02 5.94 -16.76
CA ASN A 308 -6.68 5.92 -18.08
C ASN A 308 -6.45 4.58 -18.79
N LYS A 309 -5.21 4.05 -18.81
CA LYS A 309 -4.90 2.74 -19.40
C LYS A 309 -5.66 1.59 -18.72
N ILE A 310 -5.75 1.63 -17.39
CA ILE A 310 -6.48 0.61 -16.63
C ILE A 310 -7.98 0.69 -16.92
N ALA A 311 -8.54 1.90 -17.02
CA ALA A 311 -9.94 2.12 -17.35
C ALA A 311 -10.30 1.52 -18.74
N GLU A 312 -9.45 1.77 -19.75
CA GLU A 312 -9.60 1.16 -21.09
C GLU A 312 -9.63 -0.38 -21.02
N SER A 313 -8.79 -0.99 -20.18
CA SER A 313 -8.78 -2.45 -19.97
C SER A 313 -10.01 -2.95 -19.22
N ALA A 314 -10.64 -2.13 -18.39
CA ALA A 314 -11.81 -2.48 -17.60
C ALA A 314 -13.14 -2.38 -18.38
N GLU A 315 -13.21 -1.55 -19.45
CA GLU A 315 -14.43 -1.32 -20.25
C GLU A 315 -15.02 -2.62 -20.83
N GLY A 316 -14.18 -3.62 -21.12
CA GLY A 316 -14.63 -4.93 -21.59
C GLY A 316 -15.27 -5.84 -20.52
N HIS A 317 -15.18 -5.48 -19.24
CA HIS A 317 -15.59 -6.32 -18.13
C HIS A 317 -16.77 -5.76 -17.33
N VAL A 318 -16.89 -4.44 -17.22
CA VAL A 318 -17.94 -3.77 -16.44
C VAL A 318 -18.36 -2.45 -17.10
N ALA A 319 -19.67 -2.16 -17.10
CA ALA A 319 -20.21 -0.95 -17.67
C ALA A 319 -20.25 0.20 -16.65
N LEU A 320 -19.35 1.18 -16.81
CA LEU A 320 -19.19 2.33 -15.91
C LEU A 320 -19.10 3.65 -16.74
N PRO A 321 -20.13 4.00 -17.50
CA PRO A 321 -20.04 5.03 -18.55
C PRO A 321 -19.62 6.40 -18.01
N GLU A 322 -20.16 6.81 -16.87
CA GLU A 322 -19.81 8.12 -16.31
C GLU A 322 -18.42 8.11 -15.67
N LEU A 323 -18.02 7.03 -15.00
CA LEU A 323 -16.68 6.89 -14.42
C LEU A 323 -15.62 6.92 -15.52
N PHE A 324 -15.78 6.14 -16.60
CA PHE A 324 -14.84 6.14 -17.73
C PHE A 324 -14.76 7.50 -18.42
N ARG A 325 -15.91 8.13 -18.67
CA ARG A 325 -15.97 9.50 -19.21
C ARG A 325 -15.24 10.50 -18.29
N THR A 326 -15.44 10.39 -16.98
CA THR A 326 -14.82 11.28 -15.99
C THR A 326 -13.31 11.07 -15.93
N ILE A 327 -12.83 9.82 -15.93
CA ILE A 327 -11.39 9.51 -15.97
C ILE A 327 -10.75 10.09 -17.21
N SER A 328 -11.35 9.89 -18.40
CA SER A 328 -10.87 10.44 -19.67
C SER A 328 -10.89 11.99 -19.72
N ALA A 329 -11.73 12.63 -18.92
CA ALA A 329 -11.78 14.08 -18.82
C ALA A 329 -10.66 14.68 -17.93
N ILE A 330 -10.00 13.89 -17.07
CA ILE A 330 -8.94 14.42 -16.19
C ILE A 330 -7.78 15.02 -17.00
N PRO A 331 -7.19 14.32 -17.99
CA PRO A 331 -6.03 14.84 -18.74
C PRO A 331 -6.31 16.16 -19.47
N VAL A 332 -7.54 16.41 -19.87
CA VAL A 332 -7.91 17.60 -20.65
C VAL A 332 -8.41 18.77 -19.78
N CYS A 333 -8.58 18.57 -18.47
CA CYS A 333 -9.05 19.66 -17.62
C CYS A 333 -7.95 20.73 -17.41
N PRO A 334 -8.29 22.05 -17.36
CA PRO A 334 -7.30 23.13 -17.30
C PRO A 334 -6.33 23.02 -16.14
N LYS A 335 -6.79 22.66 -14.94
CA LYS A 335 -5.92 22.54 -13.76
C LYS A 335 -4.93 21.39 -13.89
N PHE A 336 -5.31 20.26 -14.51
CA PHE A 336 -4.37 19.16 -14.76
C PHE A 336 -3.33 19.57 -15.82
N GLN A 337 -3.70 20.32 -16.85
CA GLN A 337 -2.77 20.84 -17.86
C GLN A 337 -1.70 21.76 -17.24
N VAL A 338 -2.06 22.53 -16.20
CA VAL A 338 -1.09 23.30 -15.43
C VAL A 338 -0.09 22.37 -14.71
N LEU A 339 -0.57 21.30 -14.05
CA LEU A 339 0.31 20.32 -13.42
C LEU A 339 1.26 19.64 -14.43
N LEU A 340 0.71 19.25 -15.58
CA LEU A 340 1.48 18.62 -16.65
C LEU A 340 2.60 19.56 -17.16
N SER A 341 2.33 20.85 -17.31
CA SER A 341 3.31 21.84 -17.75
C SER A 341 4.43 22.07 -16.71
N GLN A 342 4.14 21.87 -15.43
CA GLN A 342 5.12 21.99 -14.34
C GLN A 342 6.04 20.76 -14.26
N THR A 343 5.49 19.55 -14.40
CA THR A 343 6.28 18.30 -14.38
C THR A 343 7.21 18.17 -15.59
N GLY A 344 6.87 18.75 -16.75
CA GLY A 344 7.75 18.79 -17.93
C GLY A 344 8.94 19.76 -17.82
N LYS A 345 8.97 20.65 -16.82
CA LYS A 345 10.05 21.62 -16.60
C LYS A 345 11.13 21.14 -15.61
N VAL A 346 10.95 19.98 -14.99
CA VAL A 346 11.85 19.41 -13.97
C VAL A 346 12.75 18.30 -14.58
N LYS A 347 12.89 18.24 -15.90
CA LYS A 347 13.84 17.34 -16.59
C LYS A 347 15.08 18.08 -17.03
#